data_44469e5f6fade6f4afa9d0abb27e42d2
#
_entry.id   44469e5f6fade6f4afa9d0abb27e42d2
#
_cell.length_a   1.000
_cell.length_b   1.000
_cell.length_c   1.000
_cell.angle_alpha   90.00
_cell.angle_beta   90.00
_cell.angle_gamma   90.00
#
_symmetry.space_group_name_H-M   'P 1'
#
loop_
_entity.id
_entity.type
_entity.pdbx_description
1 polymer ?
#
loop_
_entity_poly.entity_id
_entity_poly.type
_entity_poly.pdbx_seq_one_letter_code
_entity_poly.pdbx_strand_id
1 'polypeptide(L)'
;MANHKSSIKRIRQTIVRAERNRFYRTRLKNIVKDVRTAVEAGNKEEATTAMGVANKQIQKFVSKGILKRETASRKISRLHKSVNAL
;
A
#
# COMPACT_ATOMS: atom_id res chain seq x y z
N MET A 1 7.17 -20.98 34.43
CA MET A 1 8.07 -20.67 33.33
C MET A 1 7.66 -19.38 32.62
N ALA A 2 8.38 -18.32 32.90
CA ALA A 2 8.14 -17.01 32.31
C ALA A 2 8.25 -17.01 30.78
N ASN A 3 9.14 -17.84 30.24
CA ASN A 3 9.36 -17.93 28.79
C ASN A 3 8.16 -18.46 28.02
N HIS A 4 7.35 -19.31 28.62
CA HIS A 4 6.19 -19.88 27.96
C HIS A 4 5.10 -18.82 27.69
N LYS A 5 4.80 -18.00 28.68
CA LYS A 5 3.83 -16.90 28.52
C LYS A 5 4.31 -15.85 27.52
N SER A 6 5.60 -15.53 27.54
CA SER A 6 6.20 -14.60 26.58
C SER A 6 6.15 -15.12 25.17
N SER A 7 6.37 -16.42 24.97
CA SER A 7 6.29 -17.06 23.65
C SER A 7 4.86 -17.03 23.11
N ILE A 8 3.84 -17.31 23.92
CA ILE A 8 2.44 -17.24 23.52
C ILE A 8 2.06 -15.82 23.10
N LYS A 9 2.47 -14.83 23.89
CA LYS A 9 2.22 -13.42 23.56
C LYS A 9 2.87 -13.03 22.24
N ARG A 10 4.11 -13.44 22.01
CA ARG A 10 4.87 -13.14 20.78
C ARG A 10 4.19 -13.77 19.57
N ILE A 11 3.76 -15.03 19.66
CA ILE A 11 3.04 -15.71 18.58
C ILE A 11 1.76 -14.97 18.25
N ARG A 12 0.99 -14.58 19.26
CA ARG A 12 -0.26 -13.82 19.09
C ARG A 12 0.00 -12.49 18.37
N GLN A 13 1.01 -11.75 18.79
CA GLN A 13 1.38 -10.49 18.17
C GLN A 13 1.83 -10.67 16.73
N THR A 14 2.57 -11.73 16.43
CA THR A 14 3.03 -12.06 15.08
C THR A 14 1.84 -12.36 14.16
N ILE A 15 0.85 -13.11 14.64
CA ILE A 15 -0.35 -13.42 13.88
C ILE A 15 -1.12 -12.14 13.55
N VAL A 16 -1.33 -11.28 14.53
CA VAL A 16 -2.05 -10.01 14.35
C VAL A 16 -1.33 -9.11 13.34
N ARG A 17 -0.01 -9.01 13.42
CA ARG A 17 0.80 -8.23 12.47
C ARG A 17 0.70 -8.79 11.07
N ALA A 18 0.81 -10.11 10.92
CA ALA A 18 0.74 -10.76 9.62
C ALA A 18 -0.61 -10.54 8.95
N GLU A 19 -1.70 -10.64 9.69
CA GLU A 19 -3.06 -10.38 9.20
C GLU A 19 -3.23 -8.93 8.78
N ARG A 20 -2.77 -7.98 9.59
CA ARG A 20 -2.81 -6.55 9.29
C ARG A 20 -2.00 -6.22 8.04
N ASN A 21 -0.79 -6.76 7.94
CA ASN A 21 0.09 -6.51 6.79
C ASN A 21 -0.50 -7.09 5.52
N ARG A 22 -1.11 -8.27 5.59
CA ARG A 22 -1.81 -8.90 4.46
C ARG A 22 -2.96 -8.03 3.98
N PHE A 23 -3.76 -7.52 4.90
CA PHE A 23 -4.88 -6.62 4.60
C PHE A 23 -4.39 -5.38 3.85
N TYR A 24 -3.35 -4.72 4.34
CA TYR A 24 -2.82 -3.51 3.71
C TYR A 24 -2.12 -3.80 2.37
N ARG A 25 -1.45 -4.93 2.23
CA ARG A 25 -0.84 -5.34 0.96
C ARG A 25 -1.90 -5.55 -0.12
N THR A 26 -3.00 -6.21 0.22
CA THR A 26 -4.13 -6.40 -0.69
C THR A 26 -4.73 -5.06 -1.08
N ARG A 27 -4.94 -4.19 -0.13
CA ARG A 27 -5.45 -2.83 -0.37
C ARG A 27 -4.52 -2.03 -1.28
N LEU A 28 -3.22 -2.13 -1.08
CA LEU A 28 -2.22 -1.48 -1.93
C LEU A 28 -2.31 -1.97 -3.37
N LYS A 29 -2.41 -3.27 -3.58
CA LYS A 29 -2.59 -3.84 -4.93
C LYS A 29 -3.82 -3.28 -5.61
N ASN A 30 -4.94 -3.19 -4.90
CA ASN A 30 -6.19 -2.66 -5.44
C ASN A 30 -6.07 -1.18 -5.80
N ILE A 31 -5.42 -0.39 -4.97
CA ILE A 31 -5.21 1.04 -5.22
C ILE A 31 -4.36 1.24 -6.48
N VAL A 32 -3.26 0.51 -6.61
CA VAL A 32 -2.39 0.56 -7.79
C VAL A 32 -3.13 0.09 -9.04
N LYS A 33 -3.93 -0.96 -8.92
CA LYS A 33 -4.75 -1.48 -10.02
C LYS A 33 -5.76 -0.46 -10.50
N ASP A 34 -6.40 0.27 -9.59
CA ASP A 34 -7.37 1.31 -9.95
C ASP A 34 -6.73 2.41 -10.79
N VAL A 35 -5.52 2.85 -10.43
CA VAL A 35 -4.78 3.83 -11.22
C VAL A 35 -4.45 3.28 -12.60
N ARG A 36 -3.94 2.05 -12.67
CA ARG A 36 -3.59 1.41 -13.95
C ARG A 36 -4.78 1.22 -14.86
N THR A 37 -5.90 0.80 -14.28
CA THR A 37 -7.15 0.62 -15.05
C THR A 37 -7.61 1.94 -15.66
N ALA A 38 -7.56 3.02 -14.90
CA ALA A 38 -7.93 4.35 -15.40
C ALA A 38 -6.97 4.83 -16.49
N VAL A 39 -5.66 4.54 -16.35
CA VAL A 39 -4.64 4.88 -17.36
C VAL A 39 -4.88 4.08 -18.65
N GLU A 40 -5.15 2.78 -18.54
CA GLU A 40 -5.44 1.92 -19.68
C GLU A 40 -6.71 2.34 -20.42
N ALA A 41 -7.71 2.82 -19.71
CA ALA A 41 -8.95 3.34 -20.28
C ALA A 41 -8.74 4.71 -20.94
N GLY A 42 -7.60 5.34 -20.75
CA GLY A 42 -7.31 6.66 -21.31
C GLY A 42 -8.07 7.80 -20.65
N ASN A 43 -8.68 7.56 -19.50
CA ASN A 43 -9.44 8.56 -18.77
C ASN A 43 -8.55 9.33 -17.81
N LYS A 44 -8.04 10.47 -18.23
CA LYS A 44 -7.12 11.31 -17.46
C LYS A 44 -7.75 11.80 -16.15
N GLU A 45 -9.01 12.15 -16.17
CA GLU A 45 -9.73 12.66 -14.99
C GLU A 45 -9.83 11.61 -13.90
N GLU A 46 -10.25 10.39 -14.24
CA GLU A 46 -10.31 9.27 -13.30
C GLU A 46 -8.91 8.87 -12.83
N ALA A 47 -7.94 8.87 -13.74
CA ALA A 47 -6.56 8.55 -13.41
C ALA A 47 -5.99 9.54 -12.41
N THR A 48 -6.24 10.82 -12.56
CA THR A 48 -5.80 11.87 -11.64
C THR A 48 -6.45 11.71 -10.27
N THR A 49 -7.74 11.42 -10.22
CA THR A 49 -8.45 11.18 -8.96
C THR A 49 -7.93 9.93 -8.26
N ALA A 50 -7.75 8.84 -9.00
CA ALA A 50 -7.21 7.59 -8.45
C ALA A 50 -5.77 7.77 -7.97
N MET A 51 -4.96 8.57 -8.68
CA MET A 51 -3.59 8.88 -8.27
C MET A 51 -3.54 9.66 -6.96
N GLY A 52 -4.46 10.62 -6.76
CA GLY A 52 -4.58 11.36 -5.50
C GLY A 52 -4.84 10.44 -4.33
N VAL A 53 -5.78 9.51 -4.48
CA VAL A 53 -6.08 8.50 -3.47
C VAL A 53 -4.88 7.59 -3.23
N ALA A 54 -4.24 7.11 -4.30
CA ALA A 54 -3.08 6.24 -4.23
C ALA A 54 -1.93 6.89 -3.46
N ASN A 55 -1.60 8.14 -3.78
CA ASN A 55 -0.54 8.89 -3.12
C ASN A 55 -0.80 8.98 -1.60
N LYS A 56 -2.00 9.36 -1.22
CA LYS A 56 -2.41 9.49 0.18
C LYS A 56 -2.31 8.17 0.93
N GLN A 57 -2.82 7.09 0.35
CA GLN A 57 -2.83 5.77 0.98
C GLN A 57 -1.43 5.16 1.06
N ILE A 58 -0.61 5.30 0.03
CA ILE A 58 0.76 4.79 0.03
C ILE A 58 1.58 5.48 1.11
N GLN A 59 1.46 6.78 1.26
CA GLN A 59 2.14 7.52 2.33
C GLN A 59 1.67 7.08 3.71
N LYS A 60 0.38 6.80 3.87
CA LYS A 60 -0.17 6.27 5.11
C LYS A 60 0.44 4.91 5.46
N PHE A 61 0.65 4.04 4.46
CA PHE A 61 1.28 2.74 4.66
C PHE A 61 2.74 2.87 5.09
N VAL A 62 3.47 3.86 4.59
CA VAL A 62 4.83 4.18 5.06
C VAL A 62 4.79 4.58 6.53
N SER A 63 3.88 5.46 6.90
CA SER A 63 3.70 5.91 8.28
C SER A 63 3.40 4.76 9.23
N LYS A 64 2.68 3.74 8.78
CA LYS A 64 2.35 2.55 9.56
C LYS A 64 3.46 1.48 9.56
N GLY A 65 4.56 1.69 8.84
CA GLY A 65 5.67 0.75 8.76
C GLY A 65 5.42 -0.46 7.87
N ILE A 66 4.40 -0.43 7.00
CA ILE A 66 4.07 -1.52 6.09
C ILE A 66 4.93 -1.47 4.84
N LEU A 67 5.22 -0.26 4.35
CA LEU A 67 6.07 -0.02 3.20
C LEU A 67 7.29 0.79 3.60
N LYS A 68 8.42 0.48 2.96
CA LYS A 68 9.62 1.30 3.07
C LYS A 68 9.42 2.58 2.26
N ARG A 69 9.94 3.68 2.78
CA ARG A 69 9.83 4.99 2.15
C ARG A 69 10.34 5.00 0.71
N GLU A 70 11.46 4.32 0.46
CA GLU A 70 12.07 4.23 -0.86
C GLU A 70 11.17 3.49 -1.84
N THR A 71 10.60 2.36 -1.43
CA THR A 71 9.66 1.58 -2.23
C THR A 71 8.41 2.39 -2.55
N ALA A 72 7.88 3.12 -1.58
CA ALA A 72 6.72 3.98 -1.76
C ALA A 72 6.99 5.09 -2.76
N SER A 73 8.15 5.75 -2.66
CA SER A 73 8.55 6.82 -3.58
C SER A 73 8.65 6.33 -5.01
N ARG A 74 9.21 5.14 -5.22
CA ARG A 74 9.29 4.53 -6.57
C ARG A 74 7.90 4.24 -7.13
N LYS A 75 7.02 3.67 -6.34
CA LYS A 75 5.64 3.36 -6.78
C LYS A 75 4.88 4.63 -7.15
N ILE A 76 4.95 5.65 -6.33
CA ILE A 76 4.29 6.93 -6.57
C ILE A 76 4.85 7.57 -7.85
N SER A 77 6.16 7.61 -8.00
CA SER A 77 6.82 8.19 -9.18
C SER A 77 6.40 7.48 -10.47
N ARG A 78 6.38 6.15 -10.49
CA ARG A 78 5.96 5.36 -11.66
C ARG A 78 4.50 5.60 -12.01
N LEU A 79 3.63 5.66 -11.01
CA LEU A 79 2.21 5.91 -11.22
C LEU A 79 1.98 7.33 -11.76
N HIS A 80 2.67 8.32 -11.22
CA HIS A 80 2.60 9.70 -11.73
C HIS A 80 3.03 9.81 -13.19
N LYS A 81 4.10 9.14 -13.56
CA LYS A 81 4.58 9.12 -14.95
C LYS A 81 3.52 8.54 -15.88
N SER A 82 2.88 7.46 -15.46
CA SER A 82 1.81 6.83 -16.25
C SER A 82 0.62 7.76 -16.43
N VAL A 83 0.22 8.46 -15.37
CA VAL A 83 -0.90 9.42 -15.43
C VAL A 83 -0.53 10.63 -16.28
N ASN A 84 0.67 11.15 -16.13
CA ASN A 84 1.12 12.32 -16.89
C ASN A 84 1.31 12.03 -18.38
N ALA A 85 1.50 10.77 -18.75
CA ALA A 85 1.59 10.35 -20.15
C ALA A 85 0.24 10.40 -20.89
N LEU A 86 -0.85 10.51 -20.15
CA LEU A 86 -2.16 10.74 -20.75
C LEU A 86 -2.29 12.20 -21.16
#